data_505d76ca8d9533a5ba102d425f86f728
#
_entry.id   505d76ca8d9533a5ba102d425f86f728
#
_cell.length_a   1.000
_cell.length_b   1.000
_cell.length_c   1.000
_cell.angle_alpha   90.00
_cell.angle_beta   90.00
_cell.angle_gamma   90.00
#
_symmetry.space_group_name_H-M   'P 1'
#
loop_
_entity.id
_entity.type
_entity.pdbx_description
1 polymer ?
#
loop_
_entity_poly.entity_id
_entity_poly.type
_entity_poly.pdbx_seq_one_letter_code
_entity_poly.pdbx_strand_id
1 'polypeptide(L)'
;RREADEFITAGVVSVNGEVVTELGTKIKRSDVVKFHDEPVSIERKVYVLLNKPKDTVTTSDDPQERRTVMDLVKGACNERIYPVGRLDRNTTGVLLLTNDGDLASKLTHPKFLKKKIYHVHLDKNLTKADMEQIAAGIQLEDGEIHADAISYTDDFKKDQVGIEIHSGKNRIVRRIFESLGYKVVKLDRVFFAGLTKKGLRRGDWRYLSEAEVNYLRMGSFE
;
A
#
# COMPACT_ATOMS: atom_id res chain seq x y z
N ARG A 1 18.02 2.54 5.41
CA ARG A 1 17.76 2.96 6.79
C ARG A 1 18.83 2.44 7.74
N ARG A 2 19.14 1.15 7.75
CA ARG A 2 20.17 0.54 8.61
C ARG A 2 21.55 1.16 8.38
N GLU A 3 21.91 1.37 7.13
CA GLU A 3 23.17 2.01 6.74
C GLU A 3 23.26 3.45 7.26
N ALA A 4 22.16 4.21 7.16
CA ALA A 4 22.10 5.57 7.72
C ALA A 4 22.24 5.56 9.25
N ASP A 5 21.64 4.60 9.93
CA ASP A 5 21.76 4.43 11.39
C ASP A 5 23.24 4.14 11.79
N GLU A 6 23.94 3.33 11.01
CA GLU A 6 25.38 3.04 11.21
C GLU A 6 26.23 4.30 11.04
N PHE A 7 25.98 5.12 10.03
CA PHE A 7 26.69 6.37 9.81
C PHE A 7 26.44 7.38 10.94
N ILE A 8 25.22 7.50 11.42
CA ILE A 8 24.88 8.38 12.55
C ILE A 8 25.65 7.93 13.80
N THR A 9 25.61 6.64 14.13
CA THR A 9 26.31 6.06 15.28
C THR A 9 27.83 6.21 15.16
N ALA A 10 28.38 6.14 13.95
CA ALA A 10 29.80 6.31 13.67
C ALA A 10 30.29 7.76 13.80
N GLY A 11 29.41 8.75 13.98
CA GLY A 11 29.79 10.14 14.19
C GLY A 11 30.14 10.91 12.92
N VAL A 12 29.72 10.47 11.75
CA VAL A 12 29.97 11.15 10.47
C VAL A 12 28.83 12.11 10.05
N VAL A 13 27.81 12.24 10.89
CA VAL A 13 26.67 13.14 10.68
C VAL A 13 26.72 14.28 11.69
N SER A 14 26.60 15.53 11.22
CA SER A 14 26.50 16.70 12.06
C SER A 14 25.21 17.48 11.78
N VAL A 15 24.73 18.18 12.82
CA VAL A 15 23.60 19.10 12.73
C VAL A 15 24.07 20.46 13.26
N ASN A 16 24.00 21.48 12.42
CA ASN A 16 24.46 22.84 12.77
C ASN A 16 25.92 22.87 13.33
N GLY A 17 26.79 22.02 12.78
CA GLY A 17 28.20 21.94 13.17
C GLY A 17 28.50 21.02 14.36
N GLU A 18 27.50 20.45 15.02
CA GLU A 18 27.65 19.50 16.12
C GLU A 18 27.44 18.06 15.66
N VAL A 19 28.38 17.18 16.01
CA VAL A 19 28.27 15.75 15.70
C VAL A 19 27.08 15.13 16.46
N VAL A 20 26.21 14.42 15.75
CA VAL A 20 25.07 13.74 16.31
C VAL A 20 25.28 12.23 16.17
N THR A 21 25.21 11.51 17.29
CA THR A 21 25.39 10.04 17.34
C THR A 21 24.15 9.31 17.80
N GLU A 22 23.17 10.03 18.35
CA GLU A 22 21.94 9.48 18.89
C GLU A 22 20.90 9.28 17.76
N LEU A 23 20.40 8.04 17.60
CA LEU A 23 19.36 7.72 16.66
C LEU A 23 18.04 8.37 17.08
N GLY A 24 17.25 8.84 16.11
CA GLY A 24 15.97 9.46 16.38
C GLY A 24 16.07 10.94 16.81
N THR A 25 17.23 11.57 16.73
CA THR A 25 17.40 13.01 16.95
C THR A 25 16.49 13.81 16.02
N LYS A 26 15.67 14.67 16.60
CA LYS A 26 14.75 15.52 15.85
C LYS A 26 15.47 16.74 15.30
N ILE A 27 15.23 17.04 14.04
CA ILE A 27 15.77 18.22 13.36
C ILE A 27 14.67 19.12 12.83
N LYS A 28 14.96 20.41 12.68
CA LYS A 28 14.07 21.39 12.04
C LYS A 28 14.45 21.55 10.57
N ARG A 29 13.54 22.05 9.75
CA ARG A 29 13.81 22.33 8.33
C ARG A 29 14.95 23.35 8.12
N SER A 30 15.15 24.24 9.08
CA SER A 30 16.23 25.23 9.06
C SER A 30 17.59 24.67 9.49
N ASP A 31 17.64 23.46 10.04
CA ASP A 31 18.89 22.86 10.49
C ASP A 31 19.75 22.44 9.30
N VAL A 32 21.05 22.68 9.39
CA VAL A 32 22.02 22.26 8.38
C VAL A 32 22.59 20.90 8.78
N VAL A 33 22.18 19.87 8.05
CA VAL A 33 22.67 18.50 8.23
C VAL A 33 23.80 18.24 7.24
N LYS A 34 24.92 17.74 7.74
CA LYS A 34 26.07 17.35 6.91
C LYS A 34 26.42 15.88 7.15
N PHE A 35 26.81 15.22 6.07
CA PHE A 35 27.33 13.87 6.04
C PHE A 35 28.75 13.94 5.48
N HIS A 36 29.76 13.50 6.27
CA HIS A 36 31.16 13.68 5.92
C HIS A 36 31.48 15.14 5.54
N ASP A 37 30.96 16.10 6.31
CA ASP A 37 31.10 17.55 6.09
C ASP A 37 30.45 18.10 4.82
N GLU A 38 29.71 17.30 4.08
CA GLU A 38 28.96 17.76 2.91
C GLU A 38 27.48 17.98 3.26
N PRO A 39 26.86 19.11 2.84
CA PRO A 39 25.45 19.36 3.09
C PRO A 39 24.55 18.28 2.48
N VAL A 40 23.58 17.81 3.27
CA VAL A 40 22.54 16.89 2.83
C VAL A 40 21.28 17.70 2.52
N SER A 41 20.80 17.62 1.29
CA SER A 41 19.53 18.25 0.93
C SER A 41 18.35 17.42 1.43
N ILE A 42 17.28 18.11 1.89
CA ILE A 42 16.01 17.45 2.19
C ILE A 42 15.39 17.04 0.87
N GLU A 43 15.19 15.74 0.70
CA GLU A 43 14.56 15.20 -0.51
C GLU A 43 13.07 15.61 -0.57
N ARG A 44 12.62 16.06 -1.75
CA ARG A 44 11.23 16.37 -1.99
C ARG A 44 10.38 15.12 -1.84
N LYS A 45 9.26 15.21 -1.12
CA LYS A 45 8.31 14.10 -0.99
C LYS A 45 7.47 13.98 -2.26
N VAL A 46 7.40 12.77 -2.78
CA VAL A 46 6.64 12.43 -4.00
C VAL A 46 5.63 11.35 -3.68
N TYR A 47 4.43 11.50 -4.22
CA TYR A 47 3.31 10.58 -4.02
C TYR A 47 2.70 10.22 -5.37
N VAL A 48 2.83 8.96 -5.76
CA VAL A 48 2.34 8.44 -7.04
C VAL A 48 1.30 7.38 -6.80
N LEU A 49 0.13 7.53 -7.40
CA LEU A 49 -0.95 6.56 -7.36
C LEU A 49 -0.98 5.81 -8.69
N LEU A 50 -0.74 4.50 -8.62
CA LEU A 50 -0.75 3.61 -9.76
C LEU A 50 -2.03 2.77 -9.76
N ASN A 51 -2.67 2.63 -10.92
CA ASN A 51 -3.63 1.57 -11.16
C ASN A 51 -2.86 0.34 -11.67
N LYS A 52 -2.44 -0.50 -10.73
CA LYS A 52 -1.55 -1.65 -11.02
C LYS A 52 -2.24 -2.64 -11.94
N PRO A 53 -1.64 -2.98 -13.09
CA PRO A 53 -2.16 -4.00 -13.97
C PRO A 53 -1.84 -5.41 -13.47
N LYS A 54 -2.45 -6.40 -14.09
CA LYS A 54 -2.15 -7.82 -13.91
C LYS A 54 -0.72 -8.13 -14.34
N ASP A 55 -0.19 -9.24 -13.87
CA ASP A 55 1.12 -9.76 -14.26
C ASP A 55 2.28 -8.78 -13.99
N THR A 56 2.20 -8.08 -12.86
CA THR A 56 3.18 -7.08 -12.45
C THR A 56 3.48 -7.27 -10.96
N VAL A 57 4.75 -7.40 -10.61
CA VAL A 57 5.19 -7.69 -9.25
C VAL A 57 5.35 -6.41 -8.45
N THR A 58 4.88 -6.40 -7.22
CA THR A 58 5.05 -5.26 -6.30
C THR A 58 6.36 -5.41 -5.53
N THR A 59 7.43 -4.98 -6.15
CA THR A 59 8.77 -4.93 -5.54
C THR A 59 9.59 -3.81 -6.17
N SER A 60 10.58 -3.33 -5.46
CA SER A 60 11.57 -2.39 -5.99
C SER A 60 12.73 -3.10 -6.70
N ASP A 61 12.92 -4.38 -6.43
CA ASP A 61 13.95 -5.21 -7.05
C ASP A 61 13.46 -6.65 -7.14
N ASP A 62 13.49 -7.21 -8.34
CA ASP A 62 13.04 -8.58 -8.58
C ASP A 62 14.18 -9.44 -9.11
N PRO A 63 14.66 -10.43 -8.31
CA PRO A 63 15.72 -11.34 -8.75
C PRO A 63 15.37 -12.18 -9.98
N GLN A 64 14.06 -12.33 -10.28
CA GLN A 64 13.59 -13.08 -11.45
C GLN A 64 13.37 -12.19 -12.68
N GLU A 65 13.72 -10.92 -12.59
CA GLU A 65 13.62 -9.93 -13.67
C GLU A 65 12.21 -9.84 -14.31
N ARG A 66 11.16 -10.09 -13.51
CA ARG A 66 9.78 -9.93 -13.96
C ARG A 66 9.44 -8.45 -14.07
N ARG A 67 8.37 -8.14 -14.79
CA ARG A 67 7.83 -6.78 -14.82
C ARG A 67 7.42 -6.35 -13.42
N THR A 68 7.92 -5.21 -12.96
CA THR A 68 7.60 -4.65 -11.65
C THR A 68 6.81 -3.36 -11.76
N VAL A 69 6.20 -2.95 -10.64
CA VAL A 69 5.51 -1.65 -10.55
C VAL A 69 6.47 -0.49 -10.78
N MET A 70 7.76 -0.66 -10.48
CA MET A 70 8.76 0.38 -10.70
C MET A 70 8.97 0.67 -12.18
N ASP A 71 8.87 -0.33 -13.05
CA ASP A 71 8.96 -0.15 -14.49
C ASP A 71 7.86 0.77 -15.03
N LEU A 72 6.66 0.69 -14.43
CA LEU A 72 5.49 1.47 -14.83
C LEU A 72 5.56 2.93 -14.40
N VAL A 73 6.26 3.23 -13.32
CA VAL A 73 6.37 4.61 -12.77
C VAL A 73 7.74 5.23 -13.00
N LYS A 74 8.56 4.61 -13.84
CA LYS A 74 9.96 5.00 -14.10
C LYS A 74 10.12 6.47 -14.50
N GLY A 75 9.18 7.05 -15.22
CA GLY A 75 9.23 8.43 -15.66
C GLY A 75 8.59 9.45 -14.70
N ALA A 76 8.11 9.03 -13.55
CA ALA A 76 7.33 9.89 -12.66
C ALA A 76 8.17 10.95 -11.94
N CYS A 77 9.36 10.59 -11.48
CA CYS A 77 10.22 11.49 -10.70
C CYS A 77 11.66 10.98 -10.69
N ASN A 78 12.59 11.85 -10.26
CA ASN A 78 14.00 11.50 -10.06
C ASN A 78 14.25 10.90 -8.66
N GLU A 79 13.38 11.20 -7.72
CA GLU A 79 13.46 10.69 -6.35
C GLU A 79 13.18 9.19 -6.34
N ARG A 80 13.81 8.47 -5.40
CA ARG A 80 13.57 7.05 -5.21
C ARG A 80 12.25 6.85 -4.45
N ILE A 81 11.23 6.39 -5.13
CA ILE A 81 9.94 6.00 -4.54
C ILE A 81 9.83 4.49 -4.48
N TYR A 82 8.98 4.00 -3.57
CA TYR A 82 8.73 2.57 -3.39
C TYR A 82 7.27 2.30 -3.04
N PRO A 83 6.77 1.09 -3.31
CA PRO A 83 5.37 0.79 -3.05
C PRO A 83 5.05 0.77 -1.56
N VAL A 84 3.88 1.28 -1.22
CA VAL A 84 3.30 1.24 0.13
C VAL A 84 2.46 -0.03 0.24
N GLY A 85 2.99 -1.02 0.93
CA GLY A 85 2.42 -2.36 0.96
C GLY A 85 2.60 -3.09 -0.37
N ARG A 86 1.88 -4.18 -0.54
CA ARG A 86 2.00 -5.04 -1.72
C ARG A 86 0.64 -5.50 -2.21
N LEU A 87 0.55 -5.67 -3.52
CA LEU A 87 -0.50 -6.43 -4.20
C LEU A 87 0.15 -7.63 -4.88
N ASP A 88 -0.52 -8.78 -4.89
CA ASP A 88 -0.02 -9.96 -5.59
C ASP A 88 0.15 -9.69 -7.08
N ARG A 89 0.98 -10.48 -7.75
CA ARG A 89 1.29 -10.35 -9.18
C ARG A 89 0.03 -10.18 -10.04
N ASN A 90 -1.01 -10.96 -9.79
CA ASN A 90 -2.25 -10.95 -10.56
C ASN A 90 -3.39 -10.17 -9.91
N THR A 91 -3.17 -9.53 -8.77
CA THR A 91 -4.10 -8.59 -8.17
C THR A 91 -3.88 -7.21 -8.79
N THR A 92 -4.96 -6.57 -9.19
CA THR A 92 -4.94 -5.25 -9.83
C THR A 92 -5.41 -4.16 -8.89
N GLY A 93 -5.24 -2.91 -9.29
CA GLY A 93 -5.89 -1.78 -8.65
C GLY A 93 -4.96 -0.79 -7.98
N VAL A 94 -5.49 -0.10 -6.99
CA VAL A 94 -4.87 1.04 -6.32
C VAL A 94 -3.62 0.64 -5.57
N LEU A 95 -2.48 1.24 -5.92
CA LEU A 95 -1.21 1.10 -5.23
C LEU A 95 -0.54 2.47 -5.12
N LEU A 96 -0.19 2.86 -3.90
CA LEU A 96 0.55 4.09 -3.62
C LEU A 96 2.05 3.79 -3.62
N LEU A 97 2.83 4.66 -4.27
CA LEU A 97 4.30 4.65 -4.21
C LEU A 97 4.76 6.02 -3.72
N THR A 98 5.69 6.03 -2.78
CA THR A 98 6.19 7.29 -2.19
C THR A 98 7.58 7.10 -1.60
N ASN A 99 8.29 8.22 -1.39
CA ASN A 99 9.49 8.29 -0.58
C ASN A 99 9.24 8.85 0.83
N ASP A 100 7.96 9.08 1.18
CA ASP A 100 7.56 9.50 2.53
C ASP A 100 7.46 8.28 3.45
N GLY A 101 8.58 7.92 4.08
CA GLY A 101 8.68 6.73 4.92
C GLY A 101 7.77 6.76 6.14
N ASP A 102 7.56 7.92 6.74
CA ASP A 102 6.68 8.06 7.90
C ASP A 102 5.23 7.79 7.54
N LEU A 103 4.76 8.35 6.41
CA LEU A 103 3.42 8.08 5.92
C LEU A 103 3.26 6.61 5.51
N ALA A 104 4.23 6.05 4.78
CA ALA A 104 4.20 4.65 4.38
C ALA A 104 4.10 3.71 5.59
N SER A 105 4.85 3.99 6.66
CA SER A 105 4.80 3.22 7.90
C SER A 105 3.43 3.29 8.57
N LYS A 106 2.81 4.47 8.63
CA LYS A 106 1.45 4.64 9.17
C LYS A 106 0.42 3.86 8.36
N LEU A 107 0.53 3.86 7.04
CA LEU A 107 -0.43 3.21 6.16
C LEU A 107 -0.33 1.69 6.15
N THR A 108 0.81 1.13 6.54
CA THR A 108 1.07 -0.31 6.52
C THR A 108 1.17 -0.94 7.91
N HIS A 109 1.21 -0.14 8.97
CA HIS A 109 1.39 -0.64 10.32
C HIS A 109 0.17 -1.45 10.78
N PRO A 110 0.36 -2.67 11.34
CA PRO A 110 -0.76 -3.52 11.77
C PRO A 110 -1.66 -2.90 12.84
N LYS A 111 -1.13 -1.98 13.65
CA LYS A 111 -1.91 -1.26 14.68
C LYS A 111 -2.90 -0.27 14.06
N PHE A 112 -2.63 0.23 12.86
CA PHE A 112 -3.44 1.23 12.18
C PHE A 112 -4.03 0.64 10.90
N LEU A 113 -4.87 -0.37 11.04
CA LEU A 113 -5.48 -1.07 9.92
C LEU A 113 -6.31 -0.11 9.07
N LYS A 114 -5.97 -0.02 7.80
CA LYS A 114 -6.64 0.87 6.85
C LYS A 114 -7.71 0.12 6.07
N LYS A 115 -8.81 0.82 5.82
CA LYS A 115 -9.91 0.29 5.00
C LYS A 115 -9.43 0.02 3.58
N LYS A 116 -9.75 -1.16 3.09
CA LYS A 116 -9.54 -1.59 1.71
C LYS A 116 -10.84 -2.12 1.16
N ILE A 117 -11.13 -1.80 -0.09
CA ILE A 117 -12.28 -2.34 -0.80
C ILE A 117 -11.79 -3.03 -2.05
N TYR A 118 -12.24 -4.28 -2.24
CA TYR A 118 -11.91 -5.08 -3.42
C TYR A 118 -13.16 -5.41 -4.20
N HIS A 119 -13.05 -5.35 -5.52
CA HIS A 119 -13.98 -5.99 -6.43
C HIS A 119 -13.46 -7.40 -6.73
N VAL A 120 -14.27 -8.40 -6.44
CA VAL A 120 -13.91 -9.81 -6.54
C VAL A 120 -14.79 -10.47 -7.59
N HIS A 121 -14.15 -11.14 -8.53
CA HIS A 121 -14.83 -11.98 -9.51
C HIS A 121 -14.53 -13.44 -9.18
N LEU A 122 -15.59 -14.20 -8.87
CA LEU A 122 -15.52 -15.61 -8.47
C LEU A 122 -15.78 -16.54 -9.65
N ASP A 123 -15.41 -17.80 -9.51
CA ASP A 123 -15.64 -18.84 -10.51
C ASP A 123 -17.11 -19.29 -10.58
N LYS A 124 -17.90 -18.96 -9.58
CA LYS A 124 -19.33 -19.30 -9.47
C LYS A 124 -20.06 -18.27 -8.61
N ASN A 125 -21.37 -18.29 -8.64
CA ASN A 125 -22.19 -17.39 -7.85
C ASN A 125 -21.96 -17.58 -6.36
N LEU A 126 -21.77 -16.47 -5.65
CA LEU A 126 -21.70 -16.44 -4.18
C LEU A 126 -23.13 -16.62 -3.64
N THR A 127 -23.33 -17.60 -2.76
CA THR A 127 -24.61 -17.79 -2.09
C THR A 127 -24.79 -16.72 -1.00
N LYS A 128 -26.06 -16.39 -0.69
CA LYS A 128 -26.36 -15.49 0.43
C LYS A 128 -25.85 -16.03 1.75
N ALA A 129 -25.96 -17.35 1.96
CA ALA A 129 -25.50 -17.99 3.18
C ALA A 129 -23.98 -17.80 3.38
N ASP A 130 -23.20 -18.00 2.32
CA ASP A 130 -21.75 -17.78 2.36
C ASP A 130 -21.40 -16.30 2.53
N MET A 131 -22.14 -15.39 1.90
CA MET A 131 -21.98 -13.96 2.09
C MET A 131 -22.22 -13.56 3.55
N GLU A 132 -23.27 -14.04 4.16
CA GLU A 132 -23.58 -13.79 5.56
C GLU A 132 -22.52 -14.36 6.49
N GLN A 133 -21.96 -15.52 6.16
CA GLN A 133 -20.87 -16.14 6.92
C GLN A 133 -19.60 -15.30 6.84
N ILE A 134 -19.27 -14.75 5.70
CA ILE A 134 -18.11 -13.84 5.53
C ILE A 134 -18.30 -12.58 6.38
N ALA A 135 -19.50 -12.01 6.42
CA ALA A 135 -19.82 -10.85 7.25
C ALA A 135 -19.78 -11.16 8.76
N ALA A 136 -20.21 -12.35 9.14
CA ALA A 136 -20.24 -12.76 10.56
C ALA A 136 -18.86 -13.19 11.09
N GLY A 137 -18.05 -13.82 10.28
CA GLY A 137 -16.71 -14.28 10.63
C GLY A 137 -16.39 -15.67 10.12
N ILE A 138 -15.18 -15.85 9.65
CA ILE A 138 -14.63 -17.11 9.13
C ILE A 138 -13.36 -17.43 9.91
N GLN A 139 -13.23 -18.68 10.34
CA GLN A 139 -12.03 -19.18 10.99
C GLN A 139 -11.03 -19.65 9.93
N LEU A 140 -9.89 -18.97 9.83
CA LEU A 140 -8.74 -19.37 9.04
C LEU A 140 -7.63 -19.93 9.95
N GLU A 141 -6.58 -20.49 9.37
CA GLU A 141 -5.46 -21.05 10.12
C GLU A 141 -4.80 -20.05 11.09
N ASP A 142 -4.73 -18.79 10.68
CA ASP A 142 -4.08 -17.71 11.43
C ASP A 142 -5.07 -16.80 12.17
N GLY A 143 -6.28 -17.25 12.37
CA GLY A 143 -7.29 -16.59 13.18
C GLY A 143 -8.60 -16.32 12.45
N GLU A 144 -9.53 -15.76 13.21
CA GLU A 144 -10.83 -15.36 12.70
C GLU A 144 -10.74 -14.05 11.90
N ILE A 145 -11.49 -13.99 10.82
CA ILE A 145 -11.60 -12.81 9.97
C ILE A 145 -13.03 -12.58 9.54
N HIS A 146 -13.48 -11.35 9.50
CA HIS A 146 -14.78 -10.97 8.93
C HIS A 146 -14.62 -9.79 7.97
N ALA A 147 -15.53 -9.69 7.03
CA ALA A 147 -15.64 -8.49 6.21
C ALA A 147 -16.39 -7.40 6.98
N ASP A 148 -15.93 -6.15 6.84
CA ASP A 148 -16.66 -5.01 7.39
C ASP A 148 -17.94 -4.74 6.61
N ALA A 149 -17.91 -5.01 5.31
CA ALA A 149 -19.07 -4.99 4.41
C ALA A 149 -18.82 -5.95 3.24
N ILE A 150 -19.87 -6.54 2.75
CA ILE A 150 -19.84 -7.39 1.55
C ILE A 150 -21.19 -7.33 0.85
N SER A 151 -21.18 -7.17 -0.47
CA SER A 151 -22.40 -7.11 -1.27
C SER A 151 -22.14 -7.51 -2.72
N TYR A 152 -23.18 -7.92 -3.43
CA TYR A 152 -23.08 -8.07 -4.86
C TYR A 152 -22.88 -6.69 -5.52
N THR A 153 -22.05 -6.64 -6.56
CA THR A 153 -21.78 -5.40 -7.31
C THR A 153 -22.79 -5.17 -8.43
N ASP A 154 -23.53 -6.22 -8.80
CA ASP A 154 -24.52 -6.23 -9.87
C ASP A 154 -25.68 -7.13 -9.46
N ASP A 155 -26.92 -6.69 -9.66
CA ASP A 155 -28.12 -7.46 -9.31
C ASP A 155 -28.27 -8.76 -10.14
N PHE A 156 -27.64 -8.80 -11.31
CA PHE A 156 -27.74 -9.93 -12.24
C PHE A 156 -26.51 -10.84 -12.23
N LYS A 157 -25.39 -10.37 -11.69
CA LYS A 157 -24.10 -11.12 -11.68
C LYS A 157 -23.70 -11.46 -10.24
N LYS A 158 -24.16 -12.58 -9.75
CA LYS A 158 -23.91 -13.02 -8.36
C LYS A 158 -22.51 -13.60 -8.13
N ASP A 159 -21.73 -13.75 -9.18
CA ASP A 159 -20.30 -14.12 -9.12
C ASP A 159 -19.35 -12.92 -8.94
N GLN A 160 -19.90 -11.71 -8.90
CA GLN A 160 -19.14 -10.47 -8.67
C GLN A 160 -19.59 -9.79 -7.39
N VAL A 161 -18.64 -9.56 -6.49
CA VAL A 161 -18.91 -9.00 -5.16
C VAL A 161 -17.91 -7.90 -4.81
N GLY A 162 -18.37 -6.95 -4.02
CA GLY A 162 -17.52 -5.97 -3.35
C GLY A 162 -17.30 -6.39 -1.91
N ILE A 163 -16.07 -6.38 -1.44
CA ILE A 163 -15.72 -6.70 -0.06
C ILE A 163 -14.89 -5.59 0.54
N GLU A 164 -15.28 -5.16 1.73
CA GLU A 164 -14.57 -4.16 2.52
C GLU A 164 -13.92 -4.84 3.72
N ILE A 165 -12.62 -4.58 3.91
CA ILE A 165 -11.83 -5.26 4.93
C ILE A 165 -10.72 -4.36 5.45
N HIS A 166 -10.35 -4.52 6.72
CA HIS A 166 -9.26 -3.79 7.37
C HIS A 166 -7.98 -4.64 7.53
N SER A 167 -8.01 -5.93 7.27
CA SER A 167 -6.87 -6.82 7.46
C SER A 167 -5.75 -6.58 6.45
N GLY A 168 -4.50 -6.65 6.92
CA GLY A 168 -3.30 -6.66 6.08
C GLY A 168 -2.66 -8.04 5.93
N LYS A 169 -3.33 -9.10 6.39
CA LYS A 169 -2.81 -10.48 6.28
C LYS A 169 -2.61 -10.89 4.83
N ASN A 170 -1.56 -11.68 4.59
CA ASN A 170 -1.21 -12.14 3.25
C ASN A 170 -2.36 -12.89 2.59
N ARG A 171 -2.70 -12.49 1.36
CA ARG A 171 -3.72 -13.11 0.49
C ARG A 171 -5.10 -13.27 1.16
N ILE A 172 -5.43 -12.35 2.09
CA ILE A 172 -6.60 -12.53 2.97
C ILE A 172 -7.91 -12.67 2.21
N VAL A 173 -8.16 -11.85 1.18
CA VAL A 173 -9.40 -11.92 0.41
C VAL A 173 -9.51 -13.25 -0.35
N ARG A 174 -8.42 -13.69 -0.98
CA ARG A 174 -8.38 -14.99 -1.67
C ARG A 174 -8.65 -16.14 -0.71
N ARG A 175 -8.01 -16.13 0.46
CA ARG A 175 -8.17 -17.17 1.46
C ARG A 175 -9.57 -17.25 2.04
N ILE A 176 -10.25 -16.12 2.21
CA ILE A 176 -11.65 -16.08 2.66
C ILE A 176 -12.53 -16.87 1.70
N PHE A 177 -12.46 -16.54 0.41
CA PHE A 177 -13.30 -17.22 -0.60
C PHE A 177 -12.89 -18.67 -0.83
N GLU A 178 -11.60 -18.96 -0.87
CA GLU A 178 -11.07 -20.32 -1.02
C GLU A 178 -11.52 -21.23 0.13
N SER A 179 -11.59 -20.73 1.35
CA SER A 179 -12.08 -21.49 2.52
C SER A 179 -13.53 -21.97 2.39
N LEU A 180 -14.32 -21.28 1.57
CA LEU A 180 -15.72 -21.62 1.30
C LEU A 180 -15.90 -22.36 -0.04
N GLY A 181 -14.79 -22.73 -0.70
CA GLY A 181 -14.83 -23.51 -1.94
C GLY A 181 -14.94 -22.71 -3.23
N TYR A 182 -14.67 -21.41 -3.16
CA TYR A 182 -14.64 -20.54 -4.35
C TYR A 182 -13.22 -20.35 -4.85
N LYS A 183 -13.07 -20.06 -6.15
CA LYS A 183 -11.83 -19.55 -6.74
C LYS A 183 -12.01 -18.09 -7.08
N VAL A 184 -11.05 -17.27 -6.71
CA VAL A 184 -11.00 -15.86 -7.10
C VAL A 184 -10.38 -15.77 -8.49
N VAL A 185 -11.19 -15.45 -9.48
CA VAL A 185 -10.79 -15.35 -10.89
C VAL A 185 -10.09 -14.00 -11.15
N LYS A 186 -10.68 -12.91 -10.62
CA LYS A 186 -10.11 -11.56 -10.69
C LYS A 186 -10.25 -10.89 -9.35
N LEU A 187 -9.22 -10.17 -8.95
CA LEU A 187 -9.18 -9.41 -7.71
C LEU A 187 -8.64 -8.02 -8.00
N ASP A 188 -9.44 -7.00 -7.70
CA ASP A 188 -9.14 -5.61 -7.99
C ASP A 188 -9.34 -4.75 -6.75
N ARG A 189 -8.26 -4.16 -6.24
CA ARG A 189 -8.39 -3.22 -5.12
C ARG A 189 -8.83 -1.86 -5.65
N VAL A 190 -10.07 -1.49 -5.34
CA VAL A 190 -10.69 -0.25 -5.85
C VAL A 190 -10.59 0.91 -4.87
N PHE A 191 -10.24 0.63 -3.61
CA PHE A 191 -10.13 1.63 -2.55
C PHE A 191 -9.03 1.23 -1.55
N PHE A 192 -8.20 2.18 -1.19
CA PHE A 192 -7.19 2.04 -0.14
C PHE A 192 -7.00 3.36 0.60
N ALA A 193 -7.32 3.39 1.89
CA ALA A 193 -7.10 4.56 2.76
C ALA A 193 -7.63 5.88 2.18
N GLY A 194 -8.82 5.87 1.56
CA GLY A 194 -9.43 7.04 0.92
C GLY A 194 -9.03 7.25 -0.54
N LEU A 195 -8.06 6.49 -1.06
CA LEU A 195 -7.60 6.62 -2.44
C LEU A 195 -8.36 5.68 -3.37
N THR A 196 -8.77 6.19 -4.53
CA THR A 196 -9.46 5.43 -5.58
C THR A 196 -8.74 5.56 -6.92
N LYS A 197 -9.02 4.63 -7.83
CA LYS A 197 -8.44 4.64 -9.19
C LYS A 197 -9.27 5.44 -10.20
N LYS A 198 -10.18 6.28 -9.75
CA LYS A 198 -11.03 7.08 -10.63
C LYS A 198 -10.20 7.85 -11.66
N GLY A 199 -10.55 7.70 -12.93
CA GLY A 199 -9.84 8.36 -14.03
C GLY A 199 -8.52 7.69 -14.44
N LEU A 200 -8.11 6.59 -13.81
CA LEU A 200 -6.91 5.85 -14.15
C LEU A 200 -7.25 4.52 -14.84
N ARG A 201 -6.72 4.32 -16.04
CA ARG A 201 -6.75 3.03 -16.73
C ARG A 201 -5.66 2.11 -16.18
N ARG A 202 -5.74 0.83 -16.49
CA ARG A 202 -4.71 -0.16 -16.10
C ARG A 202 -3.32 0.28 -16.60
N GLY A 203 -2.37 0.38 -15.67
CA GLY A 203 -1.01 0.81 -15.95
C GLY A 203 -0.78 2.31 -15.87
N ASP A 204 -1.84 3.10 -15.79
CA ASP A 204 -1.73 4.55 -15.63
C ASP A 204 -1.42 4.93 -14.20
N TRP A 205 -0.74 6.04 -14.02
CA TRP A 205 -0.44 6.63 -12.72
C TRP A 205 -0.69 8.14 -12.74
N ARG A 206 -0.85 8.71 -11.57
CA ARG A 206 -0.94 10.16 -11.35
C ARG A 206 -0.28 10.54 -10.03
N TYR A 207 0.04 11.79 -9.86
CA TYR A 207 0.41 12.31 -8.55
C TYR A 207 -0.85 12.45 -7.67
N LEU A 208 -0.67 12.33 -6.37
CA LEU A 208 -1.72 12.72 -5.42
C LEU A 208 -1.90 14.23 -5.46
N SER A 209 -3.14 14.69 -5.25
CA SER A 209 -3.41 16.09 -4.98
C SER A 209 -2.92 16.47 -3.58
N GLU A 210 -2.69 17.76 -3.35
CA GLU A 210 -2.33 18.28 -2.03
C GLU A 210 -3.38 17.93 -0.97
N ALA A 211 -4.66 18.00 -1.33
CA ALA A 211 -5.76 17.59 -0.45
C ALA A 211 -5.68 16.12 -0.06
N GLU A 212 -5.38 15.23 -1.00
CA GLU A 212 -5.19 13.80 -0.73
C GLU A 212 -4.01 13.56 0.21
N VAL A 213 -2.88 14.21 -0.01
CA VAL A 213 -1.70 14.11 0.85
C VAL A 213 -2.01 14.58 2.26
N ASN A 214 -2.67 15.73 2.41
CA ASN A 214 -3.06 16.26 3.71
C ASN A 214 -4.03 15.33 4.44
N TYR A 215 -5.01 14.79 3.73
CA TYR A 215 -5.96 13.81 4.27
C TYR A 215 -5.24 12.57 4.83
N LEU A 216 -4.30 12.02 4.09
CA LEU A 216 -3.50 10.88 4.53
C LEU A 216 -2.63 11.21 5.76
N ARG A 217 -2.02 12.39 5.77
CA ARG A 217 -1.17 12.84 6.89
C ARG A 217 -1.97 13.10 8.17
N MET A 218 -3.17 13.58 8.06
CA MET A 218 -4.05 13.83 9.20
C MET A 218 -4.57 12.54 9.86
N GLY A 219 -4.39 11.40 9.21
CA GLY A 219 -4.85 10.12 9.72
C GLY A 219 -6.36 9.89 9.60
N SER A 220 -7.05 10.68 8.81
CA SER A 220 -8.49 10.56 8.53
C SER A 220 -8.71 9.56 7.39
N PHE A 221 -8.60 8.27 7.69
CA PHE A 221 -8.59 7.21 6.67
C PHE A 221 -9.89 6.41 6.59
N GLU A 222 -10.97 6.92 7.08
CA GLU A 222 -12.27 6.24 7.09
C GLU A 222 -12.94 6.21 5.72
#